data_88a7e75ca1f48e08c84d7d1182ee966d
#
_entry.id   88a7e75ca1f48e08c84d7d1182ee966d
#
_cell.length_a   1.000
_cell.length_b   1.000
_cell.length_c   1.000
_cell.angle_alpha   90.00
_cell.angle_beta   90.00
_cell.angle_gamma   90.00
#
_symmetry.space_group_name_H-M   'P 1'
#
loop_
_entity.id
_entity.type
_entity.pdbx_description
1 polymer ?
#
loop_
_entity_poly.entity_id
_entity_poly.type
_entity_poly.pdbx_seq_one_letter_code
_entity_poly.pdbx_strand_id
1 'polypeptide(L)'
;DLFVFGGGSSGQRVERGSDLVQTLNITLEEVATGTSKEISVTHRKLCPTCNGSKAEPNSAVNTCSQCNGSGQVRQVQNTPLGQFATVSECPTCHGEGKVIENKCHDCLGSGLKKITEKITINIPAGVETGTKLRVTGEGDDSVNGGVSGDLYVTINVLKHDLFTRNGQDLYYELPISYVQACLGDQVEVPTIDGKNAKLTIPAGTQTETSFKLRNEGLKHVKWSGVGNLYVKVHVVVPKQLSEKQKD
;
A
#
# COMPACT_ATOMS: atom_id res chain seq x y z
N ASP A 1 -32.31 32.13 32.52
CA ASP A 1 -31.31 31.25 31.89
C ASP A 1 -31.98 30.51 30.75
N LEU A 2 -31.75 30.99 29.54
CA LEU A 2 -32.42 30.61 28.31
C LEU A 2 -31.54 29.52 27.60
N PHE A 3 -31.95 28.25 27.69
CA PHE A 3 -31.36 27.19 26.89
C PHE A 3 -31.90 27.32 25.46
N VAL A 4 -31.10 27.92 24.57
CA VAL A 4 -31.32 27.86 23.10
C VAL A 4 -30.92 26.51 22.61
N PHE A 5 -31.90 25.67 22.33
CA PHE A 5 -31.71 24.40 21.59
C PHE A 5 -31.44 24.80 20.13
N GLY A 6 -30.16 24.80 19.74
CA GLY A 6 -29.74 24.94 18.37
C GLY A 6 -30.22 23.77 17.52
N GLY A 7 -31.12 24.05 16.58
CA GLY A 7 -31.57 23.09 15.59
C GLY A 7 -30.41 22.66 14.71
N GLY A 8 -30.00 21.39 14.84
CA GLY A 8 -29.03 20.75 13.97
C GLY A 8 -29.61 20.62 12.58
N SER A 9 -29.13 21.41 11.64
CA SER A 9 -29.28 21.23 10.21
C SER A 9 -28.77 19.82 9.86
N SER A 10 -29.68 18.93 9.47
CA SER A 10 -29.34 17.63 8.88
C SER A 10 -28.81 17.86 7.45
N GLY A 11 -27.57 18.37 7.34
CA GLY A 11 -26.83 18.31 6.10
C GLY A 11 -26.67 16.83 5.72
N GLN A 12 -27.09 16.43 4.55
CA GLN A 12 -26.78 15.12 3.98
C GLN A 12 -25.27 14.92 4.11
N ARG A 13 -24.85 13.93 4.91
CA ARG A 13 -23.46 13.52 4.95
C ARG A 13 -23.11 13.00 3.56
N VAL A 14 -22.30 13.77 2.86
CA VAL A 14 -21.72 13.34 1.59
C VAL A 14 -20.80 12.17 1.93
N GLU A 15 -21.23 10.95 1.63
CA GLU A 15 -20.43 9.75 1.89
C GLU A 15 -19.21 9.77 0.98
N ARG A 16 -18.03 9.61 1.57
CA ARG A 16 -16.79 9.40 0.84
C ARG A 16 -16.71 7.95 0.38
N GLY A 17 -16.16 7.71 -0.82
CA GLY A 17 -15.82 6.37 -1.29
C GLY A 17 -14.86 5.64 -0.35
N SER A 18 -14.85 4.32 -0.38
CA SER A 18 -14.00 3.50 0.47
C SER A 18 -12.54 3.60 0.03
N ASP A 19 -11.64 3.66 1.01
CA ASP A 19 -10.20 3.56 0.74
C ASP A 19 -9.84 2.09 0.44
N LEU A 20 -8.85 1.91 -0.44
CA LEU A 20 -8.31 0.60 -0.80
C LEU A 20 -6.90 0.43 -0.26
N VAL A 21 -6.55 -0.81 0.07
CA VAL A 21 -5.19 -1.16 0.51
C VAL A 21 -4.67 -2.30 -0.35
N GLN A 22 -3.46 -2.11 -0.91
CA GLN A 22 -2.77 -3.12 -1.70
C GLN A 22 -1.33 -3.24 -1.25
N THR A 23 -0.76 -4.47 -1.29
CA THR A 23 0.66 -4.70 -1.01
C THR A 23 1.42 -4.83 -2.32
N LEU A 24 2.56 -4.15 -2.42
CA LEU A 24 3.45 -4.19 -3.57
C LEU A 24 4.81 -4.73 -3.15
N ASN A 25 5.23 -5.84 -3.77
CA ASN A 25 6.53 -6.44 -3.56
C ASN A 25 7.57 -5.78 -4.47
N ILE A 26 8.71 -5.42 -3.91
CA ILE A 26 9.85 -4.84 -4.61
C ILE A 26 11.14 -5.54 -4.20
N THR A 27 12.13 -5.55 -5.10
CA THR A 27 13.45 -6.10 -4.81
C THR A 27 14.36 -5.08 -4.13
N LEU A 28 15.48 -5.53 -3.60
CA LEU A 28 16.42 -4.65 -2.90
C LEU A 28 17.15 -3.70 -3.89
N GLU A 29 17.40 -4.14 -5.11
CA GLU A 29 17.97 -3.32 -6.20
C GLU A 29 17.01 -2.20 -6.60
N GLU A 30 15.72 -2.49 -6.67
CA GLU A 30 14.69 -1.47 -6.94
C GLU A 30 14.62 -0.45 -5.82
N VAL A 31 14.85 -0.87 -4.58
CA VAL A 31 14.97 0.06 -3.43
C VAL A 31 16.21 0.94 -3.56
N ALA A 32 17.34 0.40 -4.02
CA ALA A 32 18.58 1.17 -4.14
C ALA A 32 18.47 2.31 -5.16
N THR A 33 17.85 2.03 -6.31
CA THR A 33 17.72 2.99 -7.42
C THR A 33 16.46 3.85 -7.35
N GLY A 34 15.40 3.34 -6.73
CA GLY A 34 14.04 3.81 -6.90
C GLY A 34 13.45 3.25 -8.20
N THR A 35 12.16 3.13 -8.27
CA THR A 35 11.47 2.56 -9.44
C THR A 35 10.06 3.09 -9.60
N SER A 36 9.52 2.99 -10.80
CA SER A 36 8.10 3.20 -11.09
C SER A 36 7.51 1.86 -11.51
N LYS A 37 6.46 1.42 -10.81
CA LYS A 37 5.75 0.16 -11.13
C LYS A 37 4.31 0.41 -11.48
N GLU A 38 3.82 -0.30 -12.49
CA GLU A 38 2.39 -0.40 -12.77
C GLU A 38 1.78 -1.52 -11.92
N ILE A 39 0.70 -1.19 -11.24
CA ILE A 39 -0.12 -2.16 -10.51
C ILE A 39 -1.54 -2.17 -11.07
N SER A 40 -2.16 -3.33 -11.10
CA SER A 40 -3.57 -3.48 -11.45
C SER A 40 -4.41 -3.34 -10.20
N VAL A 41 -5.26 -2.33 -10.15
CA VAL A 41 -6.16 -2.06 -9.03
C VAL A 41 -7.60 -2.29 -9.49
N THR A 42 -8.32 -3.08 -8.73
CA THR A 42 -9.75 -3.29 -8.95
C THR A 42 -10.53 -2.45 -7.94
N HIS A 43 -11.26 -1.48 -8.44
CA HIS A 43 -12.05 -0.56 -7.63
C HIS A 43 -13.47 -0.40 -8.21
N ARG A 44 -14.37 0.17 -7.41
CA ARG A 44 -15.72 0.49 -7.84
C ARG A 44 -15.76 1.94 -8.31
N LYS A 45 -15.97 2.16 -9.59
CA LYS A 45 -16.16 3.49 -10.19
C LYS A 45 -17.62 3.72 -10.52
N LEU A 46 -18.02 4.98 -10.63
CA LEU A 46 -19.37 5.35 -11.06
C LEU A 46 -19.72 4.61 -12.35
N CYS A 47 -20.89 4.01 -12.39
CA CYS A 47 -21.37 3.31 -13.57
C CYS A 47 -21.47 4.29 -14.75
N PRO A 48 -20.77 4.05 -15.87
CA PRO A 48 -20.78 4.96 -17.01
C PRO A 48 -22.15 5.11 -17.68
N THR A 49 -23.00 4.10 -17.54
CA THR A 49 -24.35 4.09 -18.14
C THR A 49 -25.32 4.96 -17.39
N CYS A 50 -25.30 4.92 -16.05
CA CYS A 50 -26.25 5.69 -15.23
C CYS A 50 -25.60 6.83 -14.45
N ASN A 51 -24.28 7.01 -14.50
CA ASN A 51 -23.54 8.03 -13.77
C ASN A 51 -23.92 8.13 -12.28
N GLY A 52 -24.11 6.96 -11.64
CA GLY A 52 -24.48 6.87 -10.22
C GLY A 52 -25.98 7.05 -9.92
N SER A 53 -26.83 7.35 -10.91
CA SER A 53 -28.29 7.51 -10.71
C SER A 53 -28.99 6.20 -10.35
N LYS A 54 -28.34 5.06 -10.56
CA LYS A 54 -28.86 3.70 -10.33
C LYS A 54 -30.02 3.31 -11.27
N ALA A 55 -30.56 4.26 -12.02
CA ALA A 55 -31.66 4.10 -12.94
C ALA A 55 -31.19 3.84 -14.37
N GLU A 56 -31.99 3.14 -15.17
CA GLU A 56 -31.78 3.01 -16.60
C GLU A 56 -31.82 4.40 -17.27
N PRO A 57 -30.99 4.67 -18.29
CA PRO A 57 -31.10 5.89 -19.08
C PRO A 57 -32.56 6.09 -19.56
N ASN A 58 -33.10 7.26 -19.35
CA ASN A 58 -34.51 7.64 -19.62
C ASN A 58 -35.56 7.00 -18.69
N SER A 59 -35.19 6.31 -17.63
CA SER A 59 -36.12 5.86 -16.59
C SER A 59 -36.41 6.97 -15.59
N ALA A 60 -37.63 7.05 -15.12
CA ALA A 60 -38.04 8.00 -14.11
C ALA A 60 -37.46 7.61 -12.73
N VAL A 61 -36.91 8.60 -12.05
CA VAL A 61 -36.49 8.50 -10.64
C VAL A 61 -37.48 9.35 -9.84
N ASN A 62 -38.41 8.67 -9.16
CA ASN A 62 -39.51 9.32 -8.45
C ASN A 62 -39.15 9.50 -6.97
N THR A 63 -39.58 10.62 -6.39
CA THR A 63 -39.45 10.82 -4.93
C THR A 63 -40.35 9.78 -4.23
N CYS A 64 -39.82 9.13 -3.21
CA CYS A 64 -40.58 8.14 -2.43
C CYS A 64 -41.79 8.80 -1.78
N SER A 65 -43.01 8.34 -2.15
CA SER A 65 -44.27 8.88 -1.63
C SER A 65 -44.50 8.59 -0.15
N GLN A 66 -43.90 7.52 0.38
CA GLN A 66 -44.07 7.13 1.80
C GLN A 66 -43.28 8.01 2.76
N CYS A 67 -42.09 8.44 2.40
CA CYS A 67 -41.25 9.28 3.24
C CYS A 67 -41.04 10.69 2.68
N ASN A 68 -41.67 11.03 1.55
CA ASN A 68 -41.56 12.31 0.87
C ASN A 68 -40.09 12.74 0.65
N GLY A 69 -39.23 11.77 0.33
CA GLY A 69 -37.82 12.01 0.06
C GLY A 69 -36.91 12.01 1.27
N SER A 70 -37.43 11.91 2.49
CA SER A 70 -36.60 11.94 3.73
C SER A 70 -35.79 10.66 3.97
N GLY A 71 -36.13 9.56 3.30
CA GLY A 71 -35.48 8.25 3.54
C GLY A 71 -35.91 7.57 4.84
N GLN A 72 -36.59 8.27 5.73
CA GLN A 72 -36.96 7.79 7.05
C GLN A 72 -38.46 7.97 7.31
N VAL A 73 -39.03 7.09 8.13
CA VAL A 73 -40.42 7.20 8.60
C VAL A 73 -40.42 7.29 10.10
N ARG A 74 -41.23 8.20 10.64
CA ARG A 74 -41.40 8.37 12.08
C ARG A 74 -42.65 7.57 12.49
N GLN A 75 -42.46 6.58 13.35
CA GLN A 75 -43.53 5.85 13.99
C GLN A 75 -43.72 6.34 15.42
N VAL A 76 -44.91 6.75 15.76
CA VAL A 76 -45.25 7.14 17.13
C VAL A 76 -46.02 5.99 17.75
N GLN A 77 -45.47 5.40 18.83
CA GLN A 77 -46.11 4.38 19.63
C GLN A 77 -46.61 4.99 20.93
N ASN A 78 -47.92 4.83 21.16
CA ASN A 78 -48.52 5.21 22.44
C ASN A 78 -48.32 4.06 23.43
N THR A 79 -47.58 4.29 24.49
CA THR A 79 -47.38 3.33 25.55
C THR A 79 -48.01 3.89 26.85
N PRO A 80 -48.33 3.06 27.85
CA PRO A 80 -48.87 3.52 29.14
C PRO A 80 -48.01 4.53 29.89
N LEU A 81 -46.71 4.64 29.48
CA LEU A 81 -45.71 5.55 30.03
C LEU A 81 -45.48 6.81 29.20
N GLY A 82 -46.24 6.99 28.10
CA GLY A 82 -46.14 8.16 27.21
C GLY A 82 -45.99 7.77 25.73
N GLN A 83 -45.81 8.81 24.89
CA GLN A 83 -45.61 8.67 23.46
C GLN A 83 -44.12 8.55 23.15
N PHE A 84 -43.74 7.45 22.53
CA PHE A 84 -42.37 7.26 22.01
C PHE A 84 -42.38 7.41 20.50
N ALA A 85 -41.57 8.31 19.98
CA ALA A 85 -41.35 8.47 18.55
C ALA A 85 -40.08 7.71 18.15
N THR A 86 -40.21 6.66 17.36
CA THR A 86 -39.10 5.93 16.78
C THR A 86 -38.94 6.34 15.33
N VAL A 87 -37.72 6.70 14.92
CA VAL A 87 -37.38 6.96 13.53
C VAL A 87 -36.75 5.68 12.99
N SER A 88 -37.33 5.15 11.93
CA SER A 88 -36.86 3.94 11.23
C SER A 88 -36.63 4.25 9.75
N GLU A 89 -35.83 3.44 9.12
CA GLU A 89 -35.61 3.48 7.69
C GLU A 89 -36.91 3.23 6.95
N CYS A 90 -37.14 3.99 5.85
CA CYS A 90 -38.37 3.83 5.06
C CYS A 90 -38.37 2.46 4.34
N PRO A 91 -39.37 1.62 4.57
CA PRO A 91 -39.40 0.27 4.01
C PRO A 91 -39.57 0.24 2.49
N THR A 92 -40.06 1.32 1.88
CA THR A 92 -40.26 1.40 0.43
C THR A 92 -39.00 1.79 -0.33
N CYS A 93 -38.19 2.70 0.19
CA CYS A 93 -37.00 3.21 -0.48
C CYS A 93 -35.71 2.82 0.21
N HIS A 94 -35.76 2.09 1.33
CA HIS A 94 -34.59 1.64 2.07
C HIS A 94 -33.57 2.76 2.31
N GLY A 95 -34.04 3.89 2.83
CA GLY A 95 -33.20 5.03 3.18
C GLY A 95 -32.86 5.96 2.01
N GLU A 96 -33.08 5.58 0.75
CA GLU A 96 -32.66 6.36 -0.42
C GLU A 96 -33.52 7.62 -0.69
N GLY A 97 -34.74 7.66 -0.15
CA GLY A 97 -35.69 8.76 -0.39
C GLY A 97 -36.28 8.79 -1.79
N LYS A 98 -35.81 7.93 -2.70
CA LYS A 98 -36.21 7.83 -4.10
C LYS A 98 -36.59 6.42 -4.46
N VAL A 99 -37.47 6.25 -5.43
CA VAL A 99 -37.87 4.96 -5.99
C VAL A 99 -37.55 4.95 -7.48
N ILE A 100 -36.84 3.92 -7.92
CA ILE A 100 -36.39 3.74 -9.30
C ILE A 100 -37.31 2.72 -9.97
N GLU A 101 -37.96 3.10 -11.06
CA GLU A 101 -38.86 2.19 -11.80
C GLU A 101 -38.07 1.09 -12.50
N ASN A 102 -37.05 1.46 -13.27
CA ASN A 102 -36.17 0.50 -13.95
C ASN A 102 -34.74 0.68 -13.48
N LYS A 103 -34.18 -0.35 -12.85
CA LYS A 103 -32.80 -0.36 -12.40
C LYS A 103 -31.86 -0.44 -13.60
N CYS A 104 -30.75 0.29 -13.55
CA CYS A 104 -29.69 0.22 -14.56
C CYS A 104 -29.21 -1.23 -14.74
N HIS A 105 -29.24 -1.73 -15.98
CA HIS A 105 -28.83 -3.10 -16.30
C HIS A 105 -27.34 -3.35 -16.07
N ASP A 106 -26.50 -2.34 -16.28
CA ASP A 106 -25.03 -2.47 -16.14
C ASP A 106 -24.56 -2.61 -14.70
N CYS A 107 -25.17 -1.87 -13.78
CA CYS A 107 -24.78 -1.89 -12.37
C CYS A 107 -25.84 -2.56 -11.46
N LEU A 108 -26.93 -3.06 -12.02
CA LEU A 108 -28.03 -3.71 -11.30
C LEU A 108 -28.61 -2.84 -10.17
N GLY A 109 -28.59 -1.52 -10.36
CA GLY A 109 -29.09 -0.56 -9.38
C GLY A 109 -28.10 -0.19 -8.26
N SER A 110 -26.82 -0.63 -8.31
CA SER A 110 -25.81 -0.24 -7.34
C SER A 110 -25.25 1.18 -7.57
N GLY A 111 -25.31 1.67 -8.81
CA GLY A 111 -24.71 2.94 -9.22
C GLY A 111 -23.20 2.85 -9.46
N LEU A 112 -22.56 1.73 -9.09
CA LEU A 112 -21.12 1.51 -9.23
C LEU A 112 -20.84 0.26 -10.07
N LYS A 113 -19.73 0.28 -10.80
CA LYS A 113 -19.22 -0.85 -11.58
C LYS A 113 -17.79 -1.16 -11.16
N LYS A 114 -17.47 -2.45 -10.97
CA LYS A 114 -16.09 -2.87 -10.74
C LYS A 114 -15.31 -2.76 -12.04
N ILE A 115 -14.24 -2.01 -12.01
CA ILE A 115 -13.26 -1.89 -13.11
C ILE A 115 -11.86 -2.18 -12.59
N THR A 116 -11.00 -2.62 -13.48
CA THR A 116 -9.58 -2.84 -13.19
C THR A 116 -8.78 -1.88 -14.04
N GLU A 117 -8.04 -1.00 -13.40
CA GLU A 117 -7.20 -0.02 -14.05
C GLU A 117 -5.73 -0.24 -13.67
N LYS A 118 -4.82 0.17 -14.56
CA LYS A 118 -3.39 0.16 -14.31
C LYS A 118 -2.98 1.53 -13.77
N ILE A 119 -2.40 1.52 -12.58
CA ILE A 119 -1.95 2.74 -11.90
C ILE A 119 -0.43 2.67 -11.74
N THR A 120 0.27 3.72 -12.14
CA THR A 120 1.72 3.83 -11.97
C THR A 120 2.06 4.40 -10.60
N ILE A 121 2.84 3.66 -9.83
CA ILE A 121 3.32 4.05 -8.51
C ILE A 121 4.80 4.39 -8.59
N ASN A 122 5.15 5.62 -8.20
CA ASN A 122 6.53 6.05 -8.09
C ASN A 122 7.06 5.73 -6.69
N ILE A 123 8.09 4.90 -6.61
CA ILE A 123 8.69 4.43 -5.37
C ILE A 123 10.04 5.12 -5.22
N PRO A 124 10.24 5.95 -4.18
CA PRO A 124 11.51 6.61 -3.96
C PRO A 124 12.60 5.61 -3.54
N ALA A 125 13.85 5.92 -3.88
CA ALA A 125 14.99 5.13 -3.43
C ALA A 125 15.09 5.12 -1.91
N GLY A 126 15.54 3.99 -1.34
CA GLY A 126 15.74 3.82 0.10
C GLY A 126 14.48 3.51 0.92
N VAL A 127 13.33 3.31 0.28
CA VAL A 127 12.06 3.02 0.96
C VAL A 127 12.18 1.79 1.87
N GLU A 128 11.48 1.79 3.00
CA GLU A 128 11.47 0.69 3.96
C GLU A 128 10.23 -0.19 3.82
N THR A 129 10.38 -1.47 4.20
CA THR A 129 9.23 -2.39 4.30
C THR A 129 8.19 -1.81 5.25
N GLY A 130 6.91 -1.89 4.87
CA GLY A 130 5.80 -1.33 5.64
C GLY A 130 5.51 0.15 5.33
N THR A 131 6.31 0.81 4.50
CA THR A 131 6.01 2.18 4.04
C THR A 131 4.70 2.17 3.25
N LYS A 132 3.82 3.11 3.58
CA LYS A 132 2.54 3.29 2.91
C LYS A 132 2.61 4.49 1.97
N LEU A 133 2.41 4.26 0.69
CA LEU A 133 2.27 5.29 -0.32
C LEU A 133 0.77 5.54 -0.56
N ARG A 134 0.34 6.79 -0.50
CA ARG A 134 -1.04 7.19 -0.76
C ARG A 134 -1.16 7.72 -2.18
N VAL A 135 -2.11 7.16 -2.92
CA VAL A 135 -2.51 7.65 -4.24
C VAL A 135 -3.93 8.19 -4.10
N THR A 136 -4.05 9.49 -4.19
CA THR A 136 -5.31 10.20 -3.92
C THR A 136 -6.32 9.95 -5.04
N GLY A 137 -7.57 9.60 -4.65
CA GLY A 137 -8.69 9.44 -5.57
C GLY A 137 -8.74 8.10 -6.31
N GLU A 138 -7.82 7.17 -6.02
CA GLU A 138 -7.74 5.85 -6.66
C GLU A 138 -8.39 4.73 -5.83
N GLY A 139 -9.20 5.10 -4.85
CA GLY A 139 -10.09 4.20 -4.11
C GLY A 139 -11.42 3.98 -4.84
N ASP A 140 -12.42 3.50 -4.11
CA ASP A 140 -13.80 3.39 -4.61
C ASP A 140 -14.45 4.76 -4.75
N ASP A 141 -15.31 4.92 -5.75
CA ASP A 141 -16.12 6.12 -5.89
C ASP A 141 -17.30 6.10 -4.91
N SER A 142 -17.85 7.27 -4.62
CA SER A 142 -19.09 7.45 -3.88
C SER A 142 -20.26 7.61 -4.84
N VAL A 143 -21.38 6.92 -4.57
CA VAL A 143 -22.58 6.98 -5.39
C VAL A 143 -23.34 8.30 -5.27
N ASN A 144 -23.20 8.98 -4.11
CA ASN A 144 -24.02 10.15 -3.76
C ASN A 144 -23.30 11.48 -4.03
N GLY A 145 -22.43 11.53 -5.05
CA GLY A 145 -21.66 12.73 -5.42
C GLY A 145 -20.56 13.09 -4.42
N GLY A 146 -20.17 12.13 -3.57
CA GLY A 146 -19.04 12.29 -2.65
C GLY A 146 -17.70 12.15 -3.35
N VAL A 147 -16.65 12.44 -2.61
CA VAL A 147 -15.26 12.29 -3.07
C VAL A 147 -14.88 10.81 -3.08
N SER A 148 -14.15 10.39 -4.10
CA SER A 148 -13.55 9.04 -4.16
C SER A 148 -12.65 8.79 -2.96
N GLY A 149 -12.51 7.52 -2.57
CA GLY A 149 -11.51 7.08 -1.59
C GLY A 149 -10.09 7.17 -2.15
N ASP A 150 -9.13 6.80 -1.35
CA ASP A 150 -7.72 6.76 -1.72
C ASP A 150 -7.22 5.31 -1.82
N LEU A 151 -6.17 5.10 -2.59
CA LEU A 151 -5.44 3.86 -2.63
C LEU A 151 -4.18 3.98 -1.75
N TYR A 152 -4.05 3.08 -0.79
CA TYR A 152 -2.85 2.93 0.04
C TYR A 152 -2.05 1.72 -0.43
N VAL A 153 -0.85 1.96 -0.94
CA VAL A 153 0.06 0.91 -1.36
C VAL A 153 1.11 0.69 -0.28
N THR A 154 1.07 -0.50 0.35
CA THR A 154 2.06 -0.90 1.35
C THR A 154 3.23 -1.58 0.64
N ILE A 155 4.43 -1.03 0.80
CA ILE A 155 5.63 -1.57 0.21
C ILE A 155 6.14 -2.75 1.05
N ASN A 156 6.44 -3.86 0.39
CA ASN A 156 7.10 -5.02 0.98
C ASN A 156 8.40 -5.31 0.22
N VAL A 157 9.54 -5.08 0.88
CA VAL A 157 10.86 -5.37 0.29
C VAL A 157 11.16 -6.84 0.46
N LEU A 158 11.38 -7.53 -0.66
CA LEU A 158 11.75 -8.93 -0.67
C LEU A 158 13.14 -9.14 -0.05
N LYS A 159 13.36 -10.31 0.56
CA LYS A 159 14.69 -10.71 1.02
C LYS A 159 15.60 -10.88 -0.19
N HIS A 160 16.84 -10.44 -0.05
CA HIS A 160 17.87 -10.61 -1.07
C HIS A 160 18.77 -11.80 -0.71
N ASP A 161 19.24 -12.53 -1.70
CA ASP A 161 20.04 -13.75 -1.49
C ASP A 161 21.42 -13.48 -0.89
N LEU A 162 22.03 -12.35 -1.26
CA LEU A 162 23.40 -12.00 -0.86
C LEU A 162 23.43 -10.96 0.26
N PHE A 163 22.51 -10.01 0.26
CA PHE A 163 22.55 -8.86 1.16
C PHE A 163 21.51 -8.92 2.25
N THR A 164 21.93 -8.65 3.47
CA THR A 164 21.01 -8.39 4.59
C THR A 164 20.96 -6.90 4.84
N ARG A 165 19.74 -6.34 4.86
CA ARG A 165 19.50 -4.91 5.09
C ARG A 165 19.31 -4.63 6.58
N ASN A 166 19.96 -3.57 7.08
CA ASN A 166 19.69 -2.99 8.39
C ASN A 166 19.64 -1.46 8.27
N GLY A 167 18.42 -0.89 8.28
CA GLY A 167 18.22 0.51 7.96
C GLY A 167 18.63 0.84 6.53
N GLN A 168 19.65 1.67 6.37
CA GLN A 168 20.23 2.02 5.06
C GLN A 168 21.56 1.32 4.79
N ASP A 169 22.09 0.60 5.77
CA ASP A 169 23.31 -0.18 5.63
C ASP A 169 22.99 -1.59 5.11
N LEU A 170 23.92 -2.13 4.34
CA LEU A 170 23.86 -3.48 3.80
C LEU A 170 24.98 -4.33 4.43
N TYR A 171 24.68 -5.60 4.62
CA TYR A 171 25.61 -6.60 5.15
C TYR A 171 25.76 -7.72 4.14
N TYR A 172 27.00 -8.07 3.85
CA TYR A 172 27.37 -9.16 2.95
C TYR A 172 28.37 -10.09 3.64
N GLU A 173 28.16 -11.39 3.54
CA GLU A 173 29.09 -12.40 4.05
C GLU A 173 30.01 -12.85 2.92
N LEU A 174 31.31 -12.57 3.07
CA LEU A 174 32.33 -12.91 2.09
C LEU A 174 33.10 -14.16 2.55
N PRO A 175 32.89 -15.32 1.86
CA PRO A 175 33.73 -16.48 2.13
C PRO A 175 35.12 -16.28 1.53
N ILE A 176 36.19 -16.45 2.35
CA ILE A 176 37.56 -16.42 1.90
C ILE A 176 38.28 -17.70 2.31
N SER A 177 39.33 -18.05 1.58
CA SER A 177 40.21 -19.16 1.93
C SER A 177 41.11 -18.83 3.08
N TYR A 178 41.61 -19.85 3.78
CA TYR A 178 42.63 -19.68 4.84
C TYR A 178 43.88 -18.97 4.31
N VAL A 179 44.33 -19.29 3.09
CA VAL A 179 45.54 -18.67 2.47
C VAL A 179 45.34 -17.17 2.27
N GLN A 180 44.17 -16.76 1.77
CA GLN A 180 43.84 -15.34 1.61
C GLN A 180 43.76 -14.60 2.95
N ALA A 181 43.26 -15.27 3.99
CA ALA A 181 43.24 -14.70 5.33
C ALA A 181 44.63 -14.52 5.91
N CYS A 182 45.55 -15.47 5.70
CA CYS A 182 46.89 -15.42 6.21
C CYS A 182 47.84 -14.44 5.48
N LEU A 183 47.80 -14.46 4.14
CA LEU A 183 48.71 -13.67 3.31
C LEU A 183 48.16 -12.30 2.95
N GLY A 184 46.87 -12.12 3.10
CA GLY A 184 46.12 -11.00 2.53
C GLY A 184 45.86 -11.20 1.05
N ASP A 185 44.83 -10.51 0.55
CA ASP A 185 44.44 -10.58 -0.84
C ASP A 185 43.61 -9.34 -1.22
N GLN A 186 43.42 -9.13 -2.51
CA GLN A 186 42.46 -8.17 -3.07
C GLN A 186 41.34 -8.92 -3.74
N VAL A 187 40.13 -8.83 -3.16
CA VAL A 187 38.96 -9.53 -3.62
C VAL A 187 37.93 -8.57 -4.19
N GLU A 188 37.13 -9.05 -5.13
CA GLU A 188 35.98 -8.30 -5.66
C GLU A 188 34.73 -8.66 -4.86
N VAL A 189 34.01 -7.64 -4.42
CA VAL A 189 32.78 -7.73 -3.65
C VAL A 189 31.64 -7.17 -4.48
N PRO A 190 30.54 -7.88 -4.68
CA PRO A 190 29.37 -7.35 -5.37
C PRO A 190 28.78 -6.17 -4.60
N THR A 191 28.30 -5.17 -5.31
CA THR A 191 27.53 -4.06 -4.75
C THR A 191 26.08 -4.14 -5.21
N ILE A 192 25.20 -3.45 -4.51
CA ILE A 192 23.75 -3.46 -4.83
C ILE A 192 23.44 -2.86 -6.21
N ASP A 193 24.32 -2.00 -6.71
CA ASP A 193 24.20 -1.39 -8.05
C ASP A 193 24.63 -2.35 -9.17
N GLY A 194 24.94 -3.62 -8.89
CA GLY A 194 25.40 -4.61 -9.84
C GLY A 194 26.87 -4.45 -10.29
N LYS A 195 27.64 -3.59 -9.63
CA LYS A 195 29.07 -3.41 -9.84
C LYS A 195 29.88 -4.24 -8.84
N ASN A 196 31.17 -4.42 -9.11
CA ASN A 196 32.09 -5.01 -8.16
C ASN A 196 32.98 -3.92 -7.56
N ALA A 197 33.04 -3.90 -6.22
CA ALA A 197 34.00 -3.07 -5.48
C ALA A 197 35.23 -3.90 -5.09
N LYS A 198 36.42 -3.30 -5.14
CA LYS A 198 37.65 -3.95 -4.72
C LYS A 198 37.83 -3.77 -3.22
N LEU A 199 37.98 -4.90 -2.51
CA LEU A 199 38.25 -4.94 -1.08
C LEU A 199 39.64 -5.52 -0.85
N THR A 200 40.51 -4.78 -0.16
CA THR A 200 41.81 -5.30 0.27
C THR A 200 41.68 -5.94 1.65
N ILE A 201 42.03 -7.21 1.74
CA ILE A 201 42.06 -7.99 2.97
C ILE A 201 43.48 -7.99 3.48
N PRO A 202 43.77 -7.41 4.66
CA PRO A 202 45.11 -7.44 5.26
C PRO A 202 45.52 -8.86 5.64
N ALA A 203 46.82 -9.13 5.60
CA ALA A 203 47.40 -10.38 6.11
C ALA A 203 47.09 -10.57 7.61
N GLY A 204 46.73 -11.81 7.99
CA GLY A 204 46.34 -12.14 9.35
C GLY A 204 44.90 -11.78 9.73
N THR A 205 44.03 -11.53 8.74
CA THR A 205 42.61 -11.26 8.96
C THR A 205 41.92 -12.47 9.59
N GLN A 206 41.24 -12.23 10.71
CA GLN A 206 40.48 -13.27 11.42
C GLN A 206 39.05 -13.40 10.84
N THR A 207 38.48 -14.60 11.01
CA THR A 207 37.05 -14.80 10.68
C THR A 207 36.19 -13.82 11.47
N GLU A 208 34.99 -13.46 10.96
CA GLU A 208 34.08 -12.47 11.54
C GLU A 208 34.60 -11.01 11.52
N THR A 209 35.76 -10.74 10.96
CA THR A 209 36.23 -9.37 10.73
C THR A 209 35.34 -8.66 9.76
N SER A 210 34.93 -7.43 10.07
CA SER A 210 34.03 -6.65 9.26
C SER A 210 34.71 -5.45 8.61
N PHE A 211 34.63 -5.35 7.30
CA PHE A 211 35.17 -4.24 6.50
C PHE A 211 34.05 -3.33 6.07
N LYS A 212 34.25 -2.03 6.12
CA LYS A 212 33.27 -1.02 5.76
C LYS A 212 33.59 -0.39 4.41
N LEU A 213 32.73 -0.59 3.43
CA LEU A 213 32.73 0.13 2.15
C LEU A 213 31.76 1.31 2.26
N ARG A 214 32.30 2.52 2.21
CA ARG A 214 31.52 3.74 2.39
C ARG A 214 30.69 4.04 1.16
N ASN A 215 29.45 4.52 1.36
CA ASN A 215 28.50 4.92 0.32
C ASN A 215 28.08 3.79 -0.65
N GLU A 216 28.27 2.53 -0.27
CA GLU A 216 27.84 1.35 -1.05
C GLU A 216 26.57 0.69 -0.46
N GLY A 217 25.83 1.42 0.39
CA GLY A 217 24.54 1.02 0.93
C GLY A 217 23.36 1.64 0.18
N LEU A 218 22.24 1.77 0.87
CA LEU A 218 21.01 2.33 0.32
C LEU A 218 20.91 3.85 0.57
N LYS A 219 20.23 4.55 -0.33
CA LYS A 219 19.92 5.97 -0.17
C LYS A 219 18.95 6.22 0.98
N HIS A 220 19.06 7.38 1.62
CA HIS A 220 18.06 7.84 2.57
C HIS A 220 16.87 8.49 1.85
N VAL A 221 15.64 8.15 2.26
CA VAL A 221 14.41 8.73 1.67
C VAL A 221 14.26 10.22 2.01
N LYS A 222 14.65 10.64 3.23
CA LYS A 222 14.33 11.98 3.77
C LYS A 222 15.49 12.97 3.73
N TRP A 223 16.72 12.50 3.65
CA TRP A 223 17.94 13.33 3.64
C TRP A 223 18.95 12.85 2.61
N SER A 224 19.83 13.76 2.22
CA SER A 224 20.95 13.42 1.34
C SER A 224 21.94 12.53 2.09
N GLY A 225 22.21 11.35 1.56
CA GLY A 225 23.18 10.41 2.12
C GLY A 225 22.91 9.00 1.62
N VAL A 226 23.99 8.21 1.65
CA VAL A 226 23.98 6.81 1.27
C VAL A 226 24.55 6.02 2.45
N GLY A 227 23.94 4.91 2.80
CA GLY A 227 24.43 3.97 3.78
C GLY A 227 25.74 3.32 3.34
N ASN A 228 26.21 2.36 4.10
CA ASN A 228 27.45 1.66 3.84
C ASN A 228 27.19 0.18 3.56
N LEU A 229 28.13 -0.47 2.90
CA LEU A 229 28.17 -1.92 2.81
C LEU A 229 29.21 -2.45 3.81
N TYR A 230 28.75 -3.28 4.73
CA TYR A 230 29.61 -4.01 5.67
C TYR A 230 29.86 -5.41 5.14
N VAL A 231 31.11 -5.69 4.83
CA VAL A 231 31.56 -7.00 4.33
C VAL A 231 32.14 -7.78 5.51
N LYS A 232 31.42 -8.79 5.94
CA LYS A 232 31.84 -9.68 7.02
C LYS A 232 32.58 -10.89 6.43
N VAL A 233 33.84 -11.04 6.79
CA VAL A 233 34.68 -12.11 6.25
C VAL A 233 34.47 -13.41 7.02
N HIS A 234 34.24 -14.49 6.29
CA HIS A 234 34.13 -15.82 6.85
C HIS A 234 35.19 -16.74 6.24
N VAL A 235 36.11 -17.26 7.09
CA VAL A 235 37.17 -18.16 6.62
C VAL A 235 36.61 -19.57 6.43
N VAL A 236 36.61 -20.03 5.21
CA VAL A 236 36.16 -21.37 4.84
C VAL A 236 37.32 -22.34 4.78
N VAL A 237 37.23 -23.44 5.56
CA VAL A 237 38.19 -24.55 5.50
C VAL A 237 37.62 -25.60 4.54
N PRO A 238 38.37 -26.01 3.51
CA PRO A 238 37.89 -27.02 2.56
C PRO A 238 37.70 -28.35 3.25
N LYS A 239 36.53 -28.98 3.02
CA LYS A 239 36.20 -30.30 3.63
C LYS A 239 36.89 -31.47 2.93
N GLN A 240 37.26 -31.30 1.67
CA GLN A 240 37.92 -32.32 0.87
C GLN A 240 39.20 -31.74 0.27
N LEU A 241 40.29 -32.40 0.47
CA LEU A 241 41.59 -32.07 -0.09
C LEU A 241 42.01 -33.21 -1.06
N SER A 242 42.61 -32.85 -2.19
CA SER A 242 43.29 -33.79 -3.04
C SER A 242 44.56 -34.35 -2.38
N GLU A 243 45.04 -35.54 -2.83
CA GLU A 243 46.28 -36.13 -2.29
C GLU A 243 47.48 -35.13 -2.32
N LYS A 244 47.58 -34.35 -3.40
CA LYS A 244 48.65 -33.30 -3.53
C LYS A 244 48.49 -32.09 -2.61
N GLN A 245 47.33 -31.89 -1.98
CA GLN A 245 47.06 -30.84 -1.04
C GLN A 245 47.18 -31.29 0.43
N LYS A 246 47.32 -32.59 0.64
CA LYS A 246 47.56 -33.18 1.98
C LYS A 246 49.04 -33.29 2.33
N ASP A 247 49.90 -33.34 1.32
CA ASP A 247 51.35 -33.28 1.44
C ASP A 247 51.81 -31.82 1.55
#